data_54c3dcc23009d0df57c4a7cf544223a7
#
_entry.id   54c3dcc23009d0df57c4a7cf544223a7
#
_cell.length_a   1.000
_cell.length_b   1.000
_cell.length_c   1.000
_cell.angle_alpha   90.00
_cell.angle_beta   90.00
_cell.angle_gamma   90.00
#
_symmetry.space_group_name_H-M   'P 1'
#
loop_
_entity.id
_entity.type
_entity.pdbx_description
1 polymer ?
#
loop_
_entity_poly.entity_id
_entity_poly.type
_entity_poly.pdbx_seq_one_letter_code
_entity_poly.pdbx_strand_id
1 'polypeptide(L)'
;MKCPNCQEILTTIDYEGVEIETCSSCHGEWLDSDELGKIVQLREVKFDEGARRAIAEATAITGVKLENVDRDLLCPKCGGTTDAINYGSDSGIILDRCTQCKGFWLDNEELEKVQMLVEGWEDLLPEDLKEYSPMLHDIEVKLDDEDDVKLSRLPFVGGFINTVMNGIIDLTGN
;
A
#
# COMPACT_ATOMS: atom_id res chain seq x y z
N MET A 1 21.09 5.32 -5.69
CA MET A 1 20.86 3.94 -5.17
C MET A 1 20.85 2.95 -6.33
N LYS A 2 20.93 1.64 -6.09
CA LYS A 2 20.83 0.60 -7.13
C LYS A 2 19.53 -0.15 -6.98
N CYS A 3 18.89 -0.44 -8.09
CA CYS A 3 17.69 -1.26 -8.14
C CYS A 3 17.92 -2.63 -7.50
N PRO A 4 17.12 -3.08 -6.54
CA PRO A 4 17.29 -4.39 -5.92
C PRO A 4 17.01 -5.55 -6.90
N ASN A 5 16.18 -5.34 -7.92
CA ASN A 5 15.83 -6.37 -8.90
C ASN A 5 16.90 -6.55 -9.99
N CYS A 6 17.33 -5.46 -10.64
CA CYS A 6 18.19 -5.54 -11.83
C CYS A 6 19.55 -4.86 -11.70
N GLN A 7 19.86 -4.26 -10.54
CA GLN A 7 21.13 -3.59 -10.20
C GLN A 7 21.44 -2.31 -11.01
N GLU A 8 20.51 -1.84 -11.84
CA GLU A 8 20.61 -0.54 -12.51
C GLU A 8 20.56 0.60 -11.51
N ILE A 9 21.07 1.77 -11.91
CA ILE A 9 21.05 2.95 -11.05
C ILE A 9 19.64 3.53 -11.07
N LEU A 10 19.06 3.71 -9.88
CA LEU A 10 17.78 4.40 -9.71
C LEU A 10 17.93 5.88 -10.01
N THR A 11 16.91 6.46 -10.60
CA THR A 11 16.79 7.90 -10.88
C THR A 11 15.64 8.49 -10.08
N THR A 12 15.88 9.67 -9.49
CA THR A 12 14.83 10.39 -8.78
C THR A 12 13.88 11.05 -9.78
N ILE A 13 12.60 10.91 -9.55
CA ILE A 13 11.53 11.57 -10.29
C ILE A 13 10.60 12.29 -9.31
N ASP A 14 9.88 13.29 -9.80
CA ASP A 14 8.72 13.84 -9.10
C ASP A 14 7.48 13.04 -9.50
N TYR A 15 6.85 12.39 -8.52
CA TYR A 15 5.61 11.66 -8.69
C TYR A 15 4.52 12.33 -7.82
N GLU A 16 3.59 13.02 -8.44
CA GLU A 16 2.52 13.75 -7.75
C GLU A 16 3.02 14.72 -6.66
N GLY A 17 4.17 15.38 -6.88
CA GLY A 17 4.75 16.30 -5.91
C GLY A 17 5.59 15.63 -4.82
N VAL A 18 5.81 14.32 -4.90
CA VAL A 18 6.70 13.55 -4.03
C VAL A 18 7.91 13.06 -4.84
N GLU A 19 9.13 13.30 -4.34
CA GLU A 19 10.34 12.76 -4.97
C GLU A 19 10.50 11.28 -4.59
N ILE A 20 10.51 10.40 -5.60
CA ILE A 20 10.73 8.96 -5.43
C ILE A 20 11.83 8.47 -6.37
N GLU A 21 12.39 7.28 -6.12
CA GLU A 21 13.39 6.68 -6.97
C GLU A 21 12.80 5.58 -7.85
N THR A 22 12.99 5.70 -9.17
CA THR A 22 12.49 4.72 -10.14
C THR A 22 13.62 4.05 -10.92
N CYS A 23 13.38 2.84 -11.36
CA CYS A 23 14.26 2.07 -12.23
C CYS A 23 13.79 2.16 -13.68
N SER A 24 14.63 2.73 -14.55
CA SER A 24 14.30 2.83 -15.99
C SER A 24 14.25 1.48 -16.72
N SER A 25 14.78 0.41 -16.12
CA SER A 25 14.88 -0.92 -16.74
C SER A 25 13.70 -1.83 -16.37
N CYS A 26 13.36 -1.93 -15.10
CA CYS A 26 12.28 -2.81 -14.63
C CYS A 26 11.04 -2.03 -14.15
N HIS A 27 11.08 -0.70 -14.17
CA HIS A 27 10.00 0.19 -13.75
C HIS A 27 9.54 -0.02 -12.29
N GLY A 28 10.38 -0.63 -11.45
CA GLY A 28 10.12 -0.68 -10.02
C GLY A 28 10.54 0.63 -9.35
N GLU A 29 9.99 0.88 -8.17
CA GLU A 29 10.08 2.15 -7.45
C GLU A 29 10.51 1.92 -6.01
N TRP A 30 11.34 2.81 -5.51
CA TRP A 30 11.69 2.86 -4.09
C TRP A 30 11.08 4.10 -3.47
N LEU A 31 10.36 3.88 -2.39
CA LEU A 31 9.75 4.93 -1.59
C LEU A 31 10.28 4.88 -0.16
N ASP A 32 10.56 6.04 0.42
CA ASP A 32 10.82 6.15 1.85
C ASP A 32 9.54 5.90 2.67
N SER A 33 9.70 5.65 3.95
CA SER A 33 8.61 5.21 4.83
C SER A 33 7.38 6.14 4.86
N ASP A 34 7.58 7.44 4.61
CA ASP A 34 6.52 8.44 4.65
C ASP A 34 5.99 8.86 3.26
N GLU A 35 6.67 8.44 2.18
CA GLU A 35 6.33 8.85 0.81
C GLU A 35 5.09 8.13 0.29
N LEU A 36 4.97 6.82 0.52
CA LEU A 36 3.79 6.06 0.11
C LEU A 36 2.51 6.65 0.71
N GLY A 37 2.53 6.97 2.01
CA GLY A 37 1.41 7.61 2.69
C GLY A 37 1.05 8.98 2.10
N LYS A 38 2.04 9.78 1.70
CA LYS A 38 1.81 11.07 1.04
C LYS A 38 1.15 10.91 -0.32
N ILE A 39 1.67 10.00 -1.15
CA ILE A 39 1.17 9.76 -2.52
C ILE A 39 -0.30 9.32 -2.48
N VAL A 40 -0.65 8.35 -1.65
CA VAL A 40 -2.04 7.86 -1.57
C VAL A 40 -3.04 8.90 -1.03
N GLN A 41 -2.55 9.96 -0.35
CA GLN A 41 -3.38 11.09 0.10
C GLN A 41 -3.55 12.18 -0.95
N LEU A 42 -2.56 12.40 -1.83
CA LEU A 42 -2.55 13.51 -2.79
C LEU A 42 -3.56 13.34 -3.93
N ARG A 43 -3.69 12.15 -4.47
CA ARG A 43 -4.68 11.77 -5.50
C ARG A 43 -4.76 12.71 -6.70
N GLU A 44 -3.63 13.09 -7.24
CA GLU A 44 -3.58 13.94 -8.43
C GLU A 44 -3.91 13.16 -9.70
N VAL A 45 -3.48 11.89 -9.79
CA VAL A 45 -3.85 10.98 -10.87
C VAL A 45 -5.27 10.47 -10.66
N LYS A 46 -6.10 10.57 -11.68
CA LYS A 46 -7.48 10.06 -11.64
C LYS A 46 -7.55 8.73 -12.36
N PHE A 47 -7.73 7.67 -11.62
CA PHE A 47 -7.97 6.35 -12.18
C PHE A 47 -9.43 6.15 -12.59
N ASP A 48 -9.65 5.23 -13.53
CA ASP A 48 -11.00 4.83 -13.93
C ASP A 48 -11.80 4.25 -12.77
N GLU A 49 -13.04 4.71 -12.58
CA GLU A 49 -13.91 4.27 -11.47
C GLU A 49 -14.14 2.76 -11.48
N GLY A 50 -14.30 2.16 -12.66
CA GLY A 50 -14.47 0.71 -12.80
C GLY A 50 -13.23 -0.07 -12.37
N ALA A 51 -12.02 0.44 -12.68
CA ALA A 51 -10.76 -0.18 -12.27
C ALA A 51 -10.56 -0.09 -10.76
N ARG A 52 -10.81 1.08 -10.14
CA ARG A 52 -10.74 1.27 -8.69
C ARG A 52 -11.70 0.34 -7.95
N ARG A 53 -12.94 0.29 -8.42
CA ARG A 53 -13.96 -0.57 -7.83
C ARG A 53 -13.59 -2.05 -7.96
N ALA A 54 -13.13 -2.47 -9.12
CA ALA A 54 -12.72 -3.86 -9.36
C ALA A 54 -11.58 -4.29 -8.42
N ILE A 55 -10.59 -3.43 -8.20
CA ILE A 55 -9.48 -3.70 -7.29
C ILE A 55 -9.98 -3.76 -5.83
N ALA A 56 -10.81 -2.83 -5.41
CA ALA A 56 -11.36 -2.79 -4.06
C ALA A 56 -12.26 -3.99 -3.74
N GLU A 57 -13.03 -4.48 -4.71
CA GLU A 57 -13.88 -5.67 -4.56
C GLU A 57 -13.11 -6.99 -4.63
N ALA A 58 -11.99 -7.04 -5.37
CA ALA A 58 -11.17 -8.25 -5.53
C ALA A 58 -10.41 -8.64 -4.26
N THR A 59 -10.16 -7.70 -3.37
CA THR A 59 -9.32 -7.89 -2.17
C THR A 59 -9.91 -8.85 -1.14
N ALA A 60 -11.18 -9.17 -1.21
CA ALA A 60 -11.87 -9.95 -0.18
C ALA A 60 -11.69 -11.48 -0.32
N ILE A 61 -10.99 -12.01 -1.35
CA ILE A 61 -11.24 -13.39 -1.75
C ILE A 61 -10.05 -14.34 -1.65
N THR A 62 -8.81 -13.90 -1.68
CA THR A 62 -7.69 -14.84 -1.75
C THR A 62 -6.55 -14.46 -0.83
N GLY A 63 -6.42 -15.21 0.27
CA GLY A 63 -5.21 -15.12 1.10
C GLY A 63 -3.97 -15.47 0.28
N VAL A 64 -3.13 -14.48 0.00
CA VAL A 64 -1.81 -14.70 -0.60
C VAL A 64 -0.89 -15.25 0.49
N LYS A 65 -0.23 -16.37 0.21
CA LYS A 65 0.80 -16.89 1.12
C LYS A 65 2.08 -16.11 0.91
N LEU A 66 2.44 -15.25 1.83
CA LEU A 66 3.64 -14.41 1.77
C LEU A 66 4.92 -15.21 1.58
N GLU A 67 5.00 -16.39 2.17
CA GLU A 67 6.13 -17.31 2.02
C GLU A 67 6.44 -17.75 0.58
N ASN A 68 5.46 -17.62 -0.34
CA ASN A 68 5.63 -17.93 -1.76
C ASN A 68 6.03 -16.71 -2.60
N VAL A 69 6.01 -15.51 -2.02
CA VAL A 69 6.33 -14.25 -2.72
C VAL A 69 7.47 -13.50 -2.05
N ASP A 70 7.94 -14.00 -0.90
CA ASP A 70 9.12 -13.45 -0.23
C ASP A 70 10.36 -13.63 -1.10
N ARG A 71 11.13 -12.56 -1.23
CA ARG A 71 12.33 -12.51 -2.07
C ARG A 71 13.48 -11.96 -1.23
N ASP A 72 14.66 -12.51 -1.39
CA ASP A 72 15.88 -12.06 -0.72
C ASP A 72 16.36 -10.70 -1.30
N LEU A 73 15.50 -9.67 -1.25
CA LEU A 73 15.86 -8.34 -1.69
C LEU A 73 16.61 -7.58 -0.61
N LEU A 74 17.57 -6.78 -1.06
CA LEU A 74 18.28 -5.85 -0.18
C LEU A 74 17.82 -4.42 -0.43
N CYS A 75 17.53 -3.72 0.65
CA CYS A 75 17.14 -2.32 0.61
C CYS A 75 18.16 -1.47 -0.16
N PRO A 76 17.76 -0.75 -1.20
CA PRO A 76 18.66 0.09 -1.99
C PRO A 76 19.22 1.27 -1.19
N LYS A 77 18.54 1.69 -0.10
CA LYS A 77 18.92 2.82 0.74
C LYS A 77 19.91 2.45 1.84
N CYS A 78 19.63 1.40 2.62
CA CYS A 78 20.44 1.06 3.79
C CYS A 78 21.12 -0.31 3.72
N GLY A 79 20.84 -1.13 2.72
CA GLY A 79 21.39 -2.48 2.56
C GLY A 79 20.78 -3.53 3.51
N GLY A 80 19.77 -3.18 4.29
CA GLY A 80 19.04 -4.12 5.13
C GLY A 80 18.19 -5.09 4.31
N THR A 81 17.71 -6.16 4.94
CA THR A 81 16.76 -7.10 4.33
C THR A 81 15.38 -6.48 4.18
N THR A 82 14.60 -6.98 3.24
CA THR A 82 13.19 -6.66 3.12
C THR A 82 12.33 -7.86 3.50
N ASP A 83 11.13 -7.59 3.99
CA ASP A 83 10.07 -8.58 4.21
C ASP A 83 8.92 -8.28 3.24
N ALA A 84 8.36 -9.32 2.63
CA ALA A 84 7.14 -9.18 1.83
C ALA A 84 5.95 -8.91 2.74
N ILE A 85 5.19 -7.87 2.44
CA ILE A 85 3.97 -7.52 3.15
C ILE A 85 2.78 -7.48 2.18
N ASN A 86 1.61 -7.84 2.65
CA ASN A 86 0.37 -7.66 1.89
C ASN A 86 -0.25 -6.32 2.28
N TYR A 87 -0.24 -5.36 1.35
CA TYR A 87 -0.80 -4.03 1.59
C TYR A 87 -2.27 -4.12 1.99
N GLY A 88 -2.67 -3.41 3.05
CA GLY A 88 -4.03 -3.49 3.58
C GLY A 88 -4.45 -4.88 4.06
N SER A 89 -3.51 -5.72 4.46
CA SER A 89 -3.67 -7.06 5.03
C SER A 89 -4.14 -8.16 4.07
N ASP A 90 -5.01 -7.87 3.12
CA ASP A 90 -5.66 -8.86 2.25
C ASP A 90 -5.83 -8.41 0.78
N SER A 91 -5.22 -7.29 0.40
CA SER A 91 -5.38 -6.71 -0.95
C SER A 91 -4.83 -7.60 -2.08
N GLY A 92 -3.91 -8.49 -1.76
CA GLY A 92 -3.15 -9.23 -2.77
C GLY A 92 -2.05 -8.39 -3.45
N ILE A 93 -1.88 -7.12 -3.07
CA ILE A 93 -0.76 -6.29 -3.51
C ILE A 93 0.39 -6.51 -2.53
N ILE A 94 1.47 -7.11 -3.02
CA ILE A 94 2.61 -7.49 -2.19
C ILE A 94 3.73 -6.49 -2.40
N LEU A 95 4.13 -5.83 -1.32
CA LEU A 95 5.23 -4.87 -1.31
C LEU A 95 6.40 -5.44 -0.51
N ASP A 96 7.64 -5.05 -0.86
CA ASP A 96 8.83 -5.41 -0.09
C ASP A 96 9.21 -4.26 0.85
N ARG A 97 9.02 -4.45 2.15
CA ARG A 97 9.32 -3.43 3.18
C ARG A 97 10.67 -3.67 3.82
N CYS A 98 11.50 -2.65 3.87
CA CYS A 98 12.78 -2.73 4.57
C CYS A 98 12.59 -2.89 6.09
N THR A 99 13.26 -3.89 6.67
CA THR A 99 13.20 -4.16 8.12
C THR A 99 13.84 -3.07 8.97
N GLN A 100 14.77 -2.29 8.41
CA GLN A 100 15.55 -1.27 9.12
C GLN A 100 14.99 0.14 8.91
N CYS A 101 14.98 0.64 7.66
CA CYS A 101 14.56 2.02 7.38
C CYS A 101 13.08 2.16 7.07
N LYS A 102 12.34 1.06 7.02
CA LYS A 102 10.89 0.97 6.78
C LYS A 102 10.40 1.48 5.42
N GLY A 103 11.31 1.84 4.51
CA GLY A 103 10.96 2.18 3.13
C GLY A 103 10.49 0.96 2.34
N PHE A 104 9.89 1.20 1.19
CA PHE A 104 9.23 0.19 0.37
C PHE A 104 9.88 0.08 -1.01
N TRP A 105 10.01 -1.15 -1.50
CA TRP A 105 10.21 -1.43 -2.90
C TRP A 105 8.90 -1.92 -3.49
N LEU A 106 8.51 -1.29 -4.58
CA LEU A 106 7.33 -1.62 -5.37
C LEU A 106 7.78 -2.08 -6.75
N ASP A 107 7.22 -3.17 -7.23
CA ASP A 107 7.40 -3.59 -8.61
C ASP A 107 6.53 -2.75 -9.56
N ASN A 108 6.78 -2.88 -10.85
CA ASN A 108 6.02 -2.16 -11.88
C ASN A 108 4.50 -2.27 -11.67
N GLU A 109 3.81 -1.13 -11.75
CA GLU A 109 2.36 -1.00 -11.55
C GLU A 109 1.84 -1.25 -10.12
N GLU A 110 2.70 -1.50 -9.14
CA GLU A 110 2.21 -1.73 -7.76
C GLU A 110 1.78 -0.43 -7.08
N LEU A 111 2.48 0.69 -7.36
CA LEU A 111 2.11 2.00 -6.82
C LEU A 111 0.72 2.42 -7.29
N GLU A 112 0.45 2.29 -8.59
CA GLU A 112 -0.87 2.61 -9.15
C GLU A 112 -1.96 1.68 -8.59
N LYS A 113 -1.64 0.41 -8.38
CA LYS A 113 -2.59 -0.54 -7.77
C LYS A 113 -2.92 -0.15 -6.32
N VAL A 114 -1.92 0.28 -5.54
CA VAL A 114 -2.13 0.78 -4.18
C VAL A 114 -3.02 2.03 -4.20
N GLN A 115 -2.74 3.01 -5.08
CA GLN A 115 -3.56 4.20 -5.20
C GLN A 115 -5.00 3.86 -5.60
N MET A 116 -5.19 3.04 -6.64
CA MET A 116 -6.53 2.59 -7.08
C MET A 116 -7.29 1.87 -5.95
N LEU A 117 -6.59 1.06 -5.15
CA LEU A 117 -7.19 0.34 -4.03
C LEU A 117 -7.69 1.31 -2.96
N VAL A 118 -6.85 2.25 -2.54
CA VAL A 118 -7.19 3.25 -1.51
C VAL A 118 -8.37 4.11 -1.98
N GLU A 119 -8.32 4.61 -3.22
CA GLU A 119 -9.42 5.38 -3.80
C GLU A 119 -10.71 4.55 -3.91
N GLY A 120 -10.60 3.28 -4.32
CA GLY A 120 -11.76 2.38 -4.41
C GLY A 120 -12.39 2.09 -3.05
N TRP A 121 -11.60 1.93 -2.00
CA TRP A 121 -12.12 1.80 -0.64
C TRP A 121 -12.86 3.05 -0.19
N GLU A 122 -12.33 4.23 -0.47
CA GLU A 122 -13.01 5.47 -0.11
C GLU A 122 -14.28 5.72 -0.92
N ASP A 123 -14.30 5.32 -2.21
CA ASP A 123 -15.52 5.37 -3.00
C ASP A 123 -16.65 4.51 -2.39
N LEU A 124 -16.28 3.41 -1.70
CA LEU A 124 -17.22 2.52 -1.02
C LEU A 124 -17.65 3.03 0.37
N LEU A 125 -16.93 4.01 0.95
CA LEU A 125 -17.32 4.56 2.25
C LEU A 125 -18.64 5.32 2.18
N PRO A 126 -19.55 5.13 3.17
CA PRO A 126 -20.69 6.03 3.36
C PRO A 126 -20.27 7.48 3.47
N GLU A 127 -21.07 8.40 2.93
CA GLU A 127 -20.75 9.84 2.88
C GLU A 127 -20.44 10.44 4.26
N ASP A 128 -21.12 9.99 5.30
CA ASP A 128 -20.91 10.43 6.69
C ASP A 128 -19.57 9.93 7.28
N LEU A 129 -18.92 8.94 6.68
CA LEU A 129 -17.61 8.44 7.09
C LEU A 129 -16.47 8.99 6.25
N LYS A 130 -16.73 9.50 5.05
CA LYS A 130 -15.69 10.05 4.16
C LYS A 130 -14.93 11.22 4.77
N GLU A 131 -15.57 12.04 5.61
CA GLU A 131 -14.90 13.15 6.28
C GLU A 131 -13.82 12.69 7.29
N TYR A 132 -13.91 11.45 7.79
CA TYR A 132 -12.95 10.87 8.73
C TYR A 132 -11.80 10.12 8.06
N SER A 133 -11.87 9.87 6.76
CA SER A 133 -10.86 9.11 6.01
C SER A 133 -9.44 9.65 6.20
N PRO A 134 -9.16 10.96 6.10
CA PRO A 134 -7.82 11.50 6.32
C PRO A 134 -7.30 11.25 7.75
N MET A 135 -8.19 11.31 8.75
CA MET A 135 -7.82 11.06 10.14
C MET A 135 -7.50 9.58 10.41
N LEU A 136 -8.26 8.68 9.80
CA LEU A 136 -8.03 7.23 9.89
C LEU A 136 -6.68 6.85 9.28
N HIS A 137 -6.35 7.47 8.15
CA HIS A 137 -5.08 7.26 7.47
C HIS A 137 -3.86 7.80 8.27
N ASP A 138 -4.02 8.96 8.93
CA ASP A 138 -3.00 9.54 9.80
C ASP A 138 -2.74 8.69 11.07
N ILE A 139 -3.77 8.00 11.57
CA ILE A 139 -3.65 7.04 12.67
C ILE A 139 -2.88 5.79 12.21
N GLU A 140 -3.14 5.29 11.01
CA GLU A 140 -2.47 4.14 10.43
C GLU A 140 -0.96 4.38 10.33
N VAL A 141 -0.57 5.51 9.73
CA VAL A 141 0.86 5.89 9.59
C VAL A 141 1.56 5.99 10.95
N LYS A 142 0.89 6.54 11.97
CA LYS A 142 1.47 6.68 13.32
C LYS A 142 1.61 5.35 14.06
N LEU A 143 0.68 4.42 13.88
CA LEU A 143 0.76 3.09 14.48
C LEU A 143 1.89 2.25 13.87
N ASP A 144 2.23 2.48 12.62
CA ASP A 144 3.35 1.84 11.95
C ASP A 144 4.72 2.30 12.47
N ASP A 145 4.82 3.54 12.99
CA ASP A 145 6.07 4.09 13.52
C ASP A 145 6.36 3.69 14.98
N GLU A 146 5.34 3.35 15.77
CA GLU A 146 5.51 3.14 17.22
C GLU A 146 5.70 1.67 17.65
N ASP A 147 5.35 0.67 16.81
CA ASP A 147 5.39 -0.72 17.25
C ASP A 147 6.15 -1.66 16.29
N ASP A 148 7.18 -2.34 16.83
CA ASP A 148 7.74 -3.61 16.34
C ASP A 148 6.70 -4.78 16.32
N VAL A 149 5.43 -4.47 16.38
CA VAL A 149 4.35 -5.45 16.28
C VAL A 149 4.22 -5.87 14.82
N LYS A 150 4.56 -7.13 14.57
CA LYS A 150 4.38 -7.77 13.27
C LYS A 150 3.06 -7.34 12.65
N LEU A 151 3.13 -6.55 11.61
CA LEU A 151 2.03 -5.99 10.82
C LEU A 151 0.97 -7.02 10.39
N SER A 152 1.29 -8.32 10.51
CA SER A 152 0.41 -9.45 10.22
C SER A 152 -0.74 -9.64 11.22
N ARG A 153 -0.90 -8.78 12.23
CA ARG A 153 -1.89 -9.00 13.31
C ARG A 153 -2.82 -7.84 13.61
N LEU A 154 -2.65 -6.67 12.99
CA LEU A 154 -3.62 -5.58 13.15
C LEU A 154 -4.55 -5.54 11.93
N PRO A 155 -5.88 -5.51 12.12
CA PRO A 155 -6.81 -5.26 11.04
C PRO A 155 -6.69 -3.78 10.65
N PHE A 156 -5.91 -3.53 9.62
CA PHE A 156 -5.72 -2.21 9.02
C PHE A 156 -7.04 -1.59 8.56
N VAL A 157 -7.00 -0.30 8.20
CA VAL A 157 -8.15 0.47 7.73
C VAL A 157 -8.95 -0.28 6.66
N GLY A 158 -8.29 -1.04 5.75
CA GLY A 158 -8.97 -1.93 4.82
C GLY A 158 -9.75 -3.04 5.52
N GLY A 159 -9.16 -3.71 6.53
CA GLY A 159 -9.86 -4.68 7.36
C GLY A 159 -10.92 -4.02 8.24
N PHE A 160 -10.67 -2.80 8.73
CA PHE A 160 -11.65 -2.03 9.49
C PHE A 160 -12.82 -1.58 8.60
N ILE A 161 -12.53 -1.05 7.41
CA ILE A 161 -13.55 -0.69 6.41
C ILE A 161 -14.34 -1.93 6.01
N ASN A 162 -13.68 -3.06 5.74
CA ASN A 162 -14.34 -4.31 5.39
C ASN A 162 -15.18 -4.86 6.56
N THR A 163 -14.70 -4.75 7.80
CA THR A 163 -15.45 -5.14 9.01
C THR A 163 -16.62 -4.20 9.25
N VAL A 164 -16.46 -2.91 9.08
CA VAL A 164 -17.56 -1.92 9.21
C VAL A 164 -18.58 -2.11 8.08
N MET A 165 -18.13 -2.31 6.84
CA MET A 165 -19.01 -2.53 5.69
C MET A 165 -19.79 -3.86 5.82
N ASN A 166 -19.12 -4.94 6.21
CA ASN A 166 -19.79 -6.22 6.45
C ASN A 166 -20.73 -6.17 7.67
N GLY A 167 -20.36 -5.44 8.72
CA GLY A 167 -21.21 -5.20 9.88
C GLY A 167 -22.44 -4.34 9.57
N ILE A 168 -22.31 -3.36 8.67
CA ILE A 168 -23.45 -2.54 8.22
C ILE A 168 -24.38 -3.34 7.31
N ILE A 169 -23.86 -4.23 6.48
CA ILE A 169 -24.66 -5.12 5.63
C ILE A 169 -25.49 -6.09 6.50
N ASP A 170 -24.94 -6.62 7.58
CA ASP A 170 -25.66 -7.48 8.53
C ASP A 170 -26.75 -6.73 9.31
N LEU A 171 -26.61 -5.42 9.52
CA LEU A 171 -27.61 -4.61 10.21
C LEU A 171 -28.80 -4.22 9.31
N THR A 172 -28.70 -4.37 7.99
CA THR A 172 -29.76 -4.06 7.03
C THR A 172 -30.45 -5.32 6.48
N GLY A 173 -29.98 -6.51 6.90
CA GLY A 173 -30.55 -7.80 6.54
C GLY A 173 -31.71 -8.20 7.44
N ASN A 174 -32.91 -7.62 7.21
CA ASN A 174 -34.19 -8.18 7.60
C ASN A 174 -35.24 -7.81 6.57
#